data_532e53affab87f24576063c67d9e0471
#
_entry.id   532e53affab87f24576063c67d9e0471
#
_cell.length_a   1.000
_cell.length_b   1.000
_cell.length_c   1.000
_cell.angle_alpha   90.00
_cell.angle_beta   90.00
_cell.angle_gamma   90.00
#
_symmetry.space_group_name_H-M   'P 1'
#
loop_
_entity.id
_entity.type
_entity.pdbx_description
1 polymer ?
#
loop_
_entity_poly.entity_id
_entity_poly.type
_entity_poly.pdbx_seq_one_letter_code
_entity_poly.pdbx_strand_id
1 'polypeptide(L)'
;MKSWTKDAVFYHIYPLGFCGCEQFHQEQQTSRILKIKEWIPHLQKMHINALYLGPVFESYEHGYDTSDYRKVDNRLGSNADFREVCDALHKAGIRIVLDGVFNHVGRYFWAFRDVMEKREQSPYCNWFHNLNFQWDNPMHDGFTYDTWEGHYNLVKLNLQNEEVVQYLLESIAMWMDDFHIDGLRLDAADCIDPAFFRRLKQFCEEHNPDFWLMGEIIHGDYNRWANPDMLDSVTNYECYKGLYSSHNEKNYFEIAYSLNRQFGGNGGIYKDLVLYDFVDNHDVNRLASTVKEERDLANIYTML
;
A
#
# COMPACT_ATOMS: atom_id res chain seq x y z
N MET A 1 10.85 -12.76 -11.12
CA MET A 1 10.00 -13.13 -9.97
C MET A 1 10.90 -13.32 -8.76
N LYS A 2 10.59 -12.67 -7.67
CA LYS A 2 11.36 -12.82 -6.42
C LYS A 2 11.14 -14.23 -5.86
N SER A 3 12.21 -14.86 -5.36
CA SER A 3 12.18 -16.29 -5.02
C SER A 3 11.14 -16.66 -3.95
N TRP A 4 10.99 -15.80 -2.94
CA TRP A 4 10.12 -16.03 -1.80
C TRP A 4 8.62 -15.85 -2.08
N THR A 5 8.26 -15.10 -3.14
CA THR A 5 6.84 -14.79 -3.42
C THR A 5 6.04 -15.97 -3.95
N LYS A 6 6.70 -17.05 -4.41
CA LYS A 6 6.03 -18.26 -4.90
C LYS A 6 5.29 -19.02 -3.82
N ASP A 7 5.83 -18.97 -2.60
CA ASP A 7 5.30 -19.70 -1.44
C ASP A 7 4.77 -18.74 -0.38
N ALA A 8 4.53 -17.46 -0.77
CA ALA A 8 4.08 -16.43 0.16
C ALA A 8 2.60 -16.62 0.51
N VAL A 9 2.33 -16.71 1.80
CA VAL A 9 0.99 -16.65 2.38
C VAL A 9 0.91 -15.38 3.22
N PHE A 10 0.13 -14.42 2.72
CA PHE A 10 0.03 -13.10 3.31
C PHE A 10 -1.06 -13.01 4.37
N TYR A 11 -0.78 -12.21 5.39
CA TYR A 11 -1.78 -11.65 6.29
C TYR A 11 -1.71 -10.12 6.17
N HIS A 12 -2.86 -9.45 6.21
CA HIS A 12 -2.93 -7.99 6.14
C HIS A 12 -3.38 -7.42 7.49
N ILE A 13 -2.66 -6.41 7.97
CA ILE A 13 -3.03 -5.62 9.14
C ILE A 13 -3.08 -4.14 8.74
N TYR A 14 -4.21 -3.48 9.00
CA TYR A 14 -4.30 -2.01 9.02
C TYR A 14 -3.96 -1.52 10.43
N PRO A 15 -2.74 -0.95 10.64
CA PRO A 15 -2.17 -0.79 11.98
C PRO A 15 -2.96 0.13 12.90
N LEU A 16 -3.43 1.29 12.41
CA LEU A 16 -4.18 2.25 13.21
C LEU A 16 -5.45 1.62 13.80
N GLY A 17 -6.21 0.90 12.97
CA GLY A 17 -7.40 0.18 13.41
C GLY A 17 -7.09 -0.99 14.32
N PHE A 18 -6.09 -1.82 13.95
CA PHE A 18 -5.70 -3.00 14.73
C PHE A 18 -5.18 -2.64 16.13
N CYS A 19 -4.42 -1.57 16.24
CA CYS A 19 -3.87 -1.07 17.50
C CYS A 19 -4.87 -0.26 18.32
N GLY A 20 -6.08 0.03 17.78
CA GLY A 20 -7.10 0.81 18.46
C GLY A 20 -6.68 2.25 18.68
N CYS A 21 -6.07 2.85 17.64
CA CYS A 21 -5.62 4.23 17.68
C CYS A 21 -6.79 5.22 17.56
N GLU A 22 -6.56 6.43 18.02
CA GLU A 22 -7.46 7.57 17.81
C GLU A 22 -7.59 7.90 16.33
N GLN A 23 -8.73 8.47 15.93
CA GLN A 23 -8.98 8.86 14.53
C GLN A 23 -7.98 9.91 14.05
N PHE A 24 -7.68 10.91 14.87
CA PHE A 24 -6.83 12.03 14.51
C PHE A 24 -5.46 11.94 15.19
N HIS A 25 -4.49 12.59 14.57
CA HIS A 25 -3.12 12.73 15.09
C HIS A 25 -3.09 13.09 16.58
N GLN A 26 -2.11 12.54 17.30
CA GLN A 26 -1.85 12.79 18.71
C GLN A 26 -0.41 13.26 18.89
N GLU A 27 -0.24 14.32 19.70
CA GLU A 27 1.10 14.81 20.08
C GLU A 27 1.84 13.79 20.96
N GLN A 28 1.09 13.08 21.80
CA GLN A 28 1.67 12.07 22.69
C GLN A 28 1.98 10.78 21.93
N GLN A 29 3.25 10.42 21.92
CA GLN A 29 3.70 9.15 21.40
C GLN A 29 3.27 7.99 22.31
N THR A 30 2.86 6.90 21.67
CA THR A 30 2.49 5.62 22.33
C THR A 30 3.48 4.52 21.92
N SER A 31 3.21 3.27 22.29
CA SER A 31 3.93 2.08 21.79
C SER A 31 2.94 0.97 21.41
N ARG A 32 1.79 1.36 20.88
CA ARG A 32 0.69 0.42 20.57
C ARG A 32 1.04 -0.56 19.47
N ILE A 33 1.96 -0.21 18.57
CA ILE A 33 2.40 -1.08 17.47
C ILE A 33 3.02 -2.39 17.97
N LEU A 34 3.57 -2.39 19.20
CA LEU A 34 4.11 -3.60 19.85
C LEU A 34 3.07 -4.72 20.01
N LYS A 35 1.77 -4.39 19.98
CA LYS A 35 0.67 -5.37 19.96
C LYS A 35 0.78 -6.38 18.81
N ILE A 36 1.38 -6.01 17.69
CA ILE A 36 1.60 -6.91 16.55
C ILE A 36 2.44 -8.12 16.98
N LYS A 37 3.39 -7.95 17.89
CA LYS A 37 4.23 -9.06 18.40
C LYS A 37 3.41 -10.12 19.12
N GLU A 38 2.34 -9.75 19.80
CA GLU A 38 1.43 -10.70 20.47
C GLU A 38 0.66 -11.55 19.46
N TRP A 39 0.56 -11.06 18.20
CA TRP A 39 -0.13 -11.76 17.11
C TRP A 39 0.75 -12.80 16.40
N ILE A 40 2.07 -12.74 16.56
CA ILE A 40 3.02 -13.66 15.90
C ILE A 40 2.66 -15.14 16.08
N PRO A 41 2.34 -15.65 17.29
CA PRO A 41 1.95 -17.06 17.45
C PRO A 41 0.70 -17.43 16.64
N HIS A 42 -0.25 -16.52 16.48
CA HIS A 42 -1.43 -16.72 15.64
C HIS A 42 -1.04 -16.82 14.16
N LEU A 43 -0.21 -15.91 13.67
CA LEU A 43 0.30 -15.91 12.29
C LEU A 43 1.06 -17.21 11.96
N GLN A 44 1.93 -17.64 12.86
CA GLN A 44 2.67 -18.91 12.72
C GLN A 44 1.72 -20.14 12.68
N LYS A 45 0.69 -20.16 13.53
CA LYS A 45 -0.32 -21.23 13.53
C LYS A 45 -1.10 -21.30 12.21
N MET A 46 -1.27 -20.16 11.54
CA MET A 46 -1.89 -20.06 10.23
C MET A 46 -0.90 -20.26 9.07
N HIS A 47 0.36 -20.59 9.35
CA HIS A 47 1.43 -20.73 8.36
C HIS A 47 1.66 -19.45 7.52
N ILE A 48 1.37 -18.27 8.08
CA ILE A 48 1.65 -16.99 7.45
C ILE A 48 3.16 -16.76 7.44
N ASN A 49 3.71 -16.40 6.27
CA ASN A 49 5.13 -16.12 6.11
C ASN A 49 5.41 -14.74 5.50
N ALA A 50 4.36 -13.95 5.25
CA ALA A 50 4.46 -12.56 4.84
C ALA A 50 3.33 -11.73 5.50
N LEU A 51 3.69 -10.57 6.04
CA LEU A 51 2.76 -9.61 6.63
C LEU A 51 2.74 -8.33 5.80
N TYR A 52 1.59 -7.99 5.22
CA TYR A 52 1.35 -6.69 4.65
C TYR A 52 0.79 -5.75 5.73
N LEU A 53 1.50 -4.67 5.99
CA LEU A 53 1.09 -3.60 6.90
C LEU A 53 0.61 -2.40 6.08
N GLY A 54 -0.61 -1.97 6.32
CA GLY A 54 -1.10 -0.67 5.88
C GLY A 54 -0.23 0.47 6.42
N PRO A 55 -0.54 1.75 6.13
CA PRO A 55 0.32 2.87 6.48
C PRO A 55 0.73 2.88 7.95
N VAL A 56 2.04 3.04 8.21
CA VAL A 56 2.63 3.10 9.56
C VAL A 56 3.26 4.45 9.86
N PHE A 57 3.43 5.30 8.84
CA PHE A 57 4.13 6.57 8.99
C PHE A 57 3.19 7.69 9.41
N GLU A 58 3.79 8.77 9.92
CA GLU A 58 3.08 9.90 10.50
C GLU A 58 2.02 10.44 9.55
N SER A 59 0.80 10.57 10.06
CA SER A 59 -0.36 11.06 9.33
C SER A 59 -1.30 11.82 10.25
N TYR A 60 -2.22 12.60 9.70
CA TYR A 60 -3.17 13.31 10.53
C TYR A 60 -4.40 12.46 10.87
N GLU A 61 -4.91 11.68 9.91
CA GLU A 61 -6.17 10.94 10.09
C GLU A 61 -5.99 9.43 9.84
N HIS A 62 -6.04 8.99 8.57
CA HIS A 62 -6.22 7.58 8.23
C HIS A 62 -4.95 6.86 7.76
N GLY A 63 -3.80 7.51 7.81
CA GLY A 63 -2.54 6.91 7.39
C GLY A 63 -2.17 7.18 5.93
N TYR A 64 -3.16 7.31 5.03
CA TYR A 64 -2.93 7.64 3.62
C TYR A 64 -2.72 9.15 3.38
N ASP A 65 -2.95 9.97 4.38
CA ASP A 65 -2.63 11.40 4.42
C ASP A 65 -1.26 11.65 5.10
N THR A 66 -0.22 10.99 4.57
CA THR A 66 1.14 11.02 5.10
C THR A 66 1.65 12.44 5.31
N SER A 67 2.18 12.72 6.49
CA SER A 67 2.80 14.00 6.84
C SER A 67 4.32 13.93 7.03
N ASP A 68 4.86 12.75 7.34
CA ASP A 68 6.30 12.48 7.40
C ASP A 68 6.59 11.00 7.10
N TYR A 69 7.33 10.74 6.03
CA TYR A 69 7.71 9.37 5.62
C TYR A 69 8.81 8.73 6.47
N ARG A 70 9.48 9.52 7.33
CA ARG A 70 10.65 9.08 8.09
C ARG A 70 10.36 8.86 9.57
N LYS A 71 9.11 9.08 9.95
CA LYS A 71 8.64 8.97 11.34
C LYS A 71 7.43 8.05 11.41
N VAL A 72 7.48 7.06 12.29
CA VAL A 72 6.31 6.24 12.63
C VAL A 72 5.27 7.11 13.31
N ASP A 73 4.00 6.88 13.01
CA ASP A 73 2.88 7.64 13.56
C ASP A 73 2.87 7.58 15.10
N ASN A 74 2.77 8.74 15.76
CA ASN A 74 2.77 8.85 17.22
C ASN A 74 1.71 7.97 17.89
N ARG A 75 0.58 7.76 17.23
CA ARG A 75 -0.51 6.91 17.71
C ARG A 75 -0.11 5.42 17.73
N LEU A 76 0.84 5.03 16.90
CA LEU A 76 1.37 3.67 16.81
C LEU A 76 2.59 3.47 17.71
N GLY A 77 3.57 4.36 17.62
CA GLY A 77 4.80 4.23 18.39
C GLY A 77 5.95 5.06 17.85
N SER A 78 7.16 4.67 18.24
CA SER A 78 8.41 5.22 17.73
C SER A 78 8.97 4.37 16.59
N ASN A 79 9.95 4.92 15.87
CA ASN A 79 10.76 4.13 14.92
C ASN A 79 11.46 2.94 15.62
N ALA A 80 11.84 3.10 16.90
CA ALA A 80 12.44 2.03 17.69
C ALA A 80 11.44 0.91 18.00
N ASP A 81 10.20 1.27 18.37
CA ASP A 81 9.13 0.27 18.59
C ASP A 81 8.82 -0.50 17.31
N PHE A 82 8.77 0.20 16.16
CA PHE A 82 8.51 -0.45 14.88
C PHE A 82 9.65 -1.37 14.45
N ARG A 83 10.91 -0.96 14.65
CA ARG A 83 12.08 -1.83 14.43
C ARG A 83 11.98 -3.10 15.28
N GLU A 84 11.60 -2.98 16.54
CA GLU A 84 11.42 -4.13 17.44
C GLU A 84 10.34 -5.10 16.92
N VAL A 85 9.25 -4.58 16.35
CA VAL A 85 8.21 -5.39 15.70
C VAL A 85 8.77 -6.11 14.47
N CYS A 86 9.51 -5.41 13.61
CA CYS A 86 10.12 -5.97 12.41
C CYS A 86 11.11 -7.09 12.74
N ASP A 87 11.99 -6.87 13.71
CA ASP A 87 12.94 -7.88 14.18
C ASP A 87 12.24 -9.13 14.72
N ALA A 88 11.13 -8.95 15.46
CA ALA A 88 10.36 -10.07 15.99
C ALA A 88 9.65 -10.87 14.88
N LEU A 89 9.12 -10.20 13.86
CA LEU A 89 8.50 -10.84 12.69
C LEU A 89 9.55 -11.63 11.88
N HIS A 90 10.69 -11.03 11.56
CA HIS A 90 11.78 -11.72 10.85
C HIS A 90 12.31 -12.92 11.62
N LYS A 91 12.49 -12.80 12.95
CA LYS A 91 12.86 -13.93 13.81
C LYS A 91 11.84 -15.07 13.77
N ALA A 92 10.57 -14.75 13.53
CA ALA A 92 9.49 -15.73 13.36
C ALA A 92 9.39 -16.28 11.93
N GLY A 93 10.25 -15.85 10.99
CA GLY A 93 10.23 -16.26 9.58
C GLY A 93 9.16 -15.54 8.75
N ILE A 94 8.68 -14.38 9.22
CA ILE A 94 7.62 -13.60 8.54
C ILE A 94 8.24 -12.39 7.89
N ARG A 95 8.08 -12.25 6.56
CA ARG A 95 8.51 -11.09 5.78
C ARG A 95 7.55 -9.91 5.95
N ILE A 96 8.04 -8.70 5.67
CA ILE A 96 7.32 -7.47 5.91
C ILE A 96 7.18 -6.68 4.61
N VAL A 97 5.95 -6.39 4.22
CA VAL A 97 5.61 -5.51 3.11
C VAL A 97 4.86 -4.30 3.68
N LEU A 98 5.38 -3.09 3.40
CA LEU A 98 4.75 -1.84 3.85
C LEU A 98 3.93 -1.19 2.74
N ASP A 99 2.99 -0.36 3.17
CA ASP A 99 2.25 0.53 2.28
C ASP A 99 3.11 1.76 1.91
N GLY A 100 3.27 1.98 0.62
CA GLY A 100 3.96 3.11 0.03
C GLY A 100 2.96 4.08 -0.62
N VAL A 101 2.62 5.15 0.08
CA VAL A 101 1.70 6.19 -0.39
C VAL A 101 2.48 7.27 -1.11
N PHE A 102 2.68 7.14 -2.43
CA PHE A 102 3.57 8.03 -3.19
C PHE A 102 2.87 8.88 -4.24
N ASN A 103 1.59 8.63 -4.53
CA ASN A 103 0.81 9.49 -5.43
C ASN A 103 0.49 10.84 -4.78
N HIS A 104 0.25 10.86 -3.48
CA HIS A 104 -0.21 12.03 -2.73
C HIS A 104 0.33 12.04 -1.31
N VAL A 105 0.16 13.18 -0.64
CA VAL A 105 0.48 13.40 0.79
C VAL A 105 -0.67 14.12 1.48
N GLY A 106 -0.69 14.09 2.79
CA GLY A 106 -1.62 14.88 3.59
C GLY A 106 -1.28 16.38 3.59
N ARG A 107 -2.25 17.20 3.96
CA ARG A 107 -2.08 18.66 4.08
C ARG A 107 -1.10 19.05 5.18
N TYR A 108 -0.82 18.14 6.13
CA TYR A 108 0.17 18.34 7.20
C TYR A 108 1.59 17.93 6.79
N PHE A 109 1.79 17.46 5.56
CA PHE A 109 3.13 17.20 5.02
C PHE A 109 3.97 18.48 5.06
N TRP A 110 5.15 18.38 5.60
CA TRP A 110 5.97 19.55 5.95
C TRP A 110 6.23 20.50 4.78
N ALA A 111 6.47 19.98 3.58
CA ALA A 111 6.67 20.80 2.37
C ALA A 111 5.38 21.51 1.93
N PHE A 112 4.21 20.85 2.08
CA PHE A 112 2.94 21.49 1.76
C PHE A 112 2.55 22.55 2.79
N ARG A 113 2.86 22.36 4.05
CA ARG A 113 2.70 23.39 5.08
C ARG A 113 3.54 24.63 4.79
N ASP A 114 4.77 24.45 4.32
CA ASP A 114 5.62 25.57 3.90
C ASP A 114 4.98 26.34 2.73
N VAL A 115 4.38 25.63 1.75
CA VAL A 115 3.62 26.27 0.64
C VAL A 115 2.40 27.02 1.18
N MET A 116 1.64 26.45 2.12
CA MET A 116 0.49 27.13 2.71
C MET A 116 0.89 28.43 3.44
N GLU A 117 2.05 28.44 4.10
CA GLU A 117 2.55 29.59 4.85
C GLU A 117 3.20 30.64 3.92
N LYS A 118 4.10 30.22 3.01
CA LYS A 118 4.96 31.13 2.20
C LYS A 118 4.42 31.41 0.81
N ARG A 119 3.42 30.68 0.37
CA ARG A 119 2.78 30.84 -0.94
C ARG A 119 3.81 30.69 -2.07
N GLU A 120 3.79 31.57 -3.07
CA GLU A 120 4.72 31.58 -4.22
C GLU A 120 6.19 31.68 -3.83
N GLN A 121 6.50 32.05 -2.58
CA GLN A 121 7.87 32.16 -2.06
C GLN A 121 8.40 30.84 -1.51
N SER A 122 7.56 29.81 -1.39
CA SER A 122 8.01 28.49 -0.95
C SER A 122 8.90 27.83 -2.01
N PRO A 123 10.05 27.27 -1.64
CA PRO A 123 10.88 26.48 -2.56
C PRO A 123 10.21 25.18 -2.98
N TYR A 124 9.15 24.77 -2.29
CA TYR A 124 8.45 23.48 -2.52
C TYR A 124 7.24 23.59 -3.44
N CYS A 125 6.96 24.73 -4.06
CA CYS A 125 5.81 24.85 -4.97
C CYS A 125 5.82 23.82 -6.10
N ASN A 126 6.98 23.49 -6.66
CA ASN A 126 7.14 22.48 -7.71
C ASN A 126 7.07 21.02 -7.23
N TRP A 127 6.94 20.79 -5.93
CA TRP A 127 6.76 19.45 -5.35
C TRP A 127 5.34 18.92 -5.55
N PHE A 128 4.38 19.82 -5.82
CA PHE A 128 2.97 19.50 -5.95
C PHE A 128 2.47 19.74 -7.36
N HIS A 129 1.58 18.88 -7.83
CA HIS A 129 1.10 18.90 -9.20
C HIS A 129 0.09 20.04 -9.39
N ASN A 130 0.24 20.84 -10.46
CA ASN A 130 -0.66 21.92 -10.88
C ASN A 130 -1.00 22.95 -9.80
N LEU A 131 -0.04 23.29 -8.94
CA LEU A 131 -0.21 24.34 -7.95
C LEU A 131 -0.44 25.70 -8.63
N ASN A 132 -1.54 26.41 -8.28
CA ASN A 132 -1.91 27.68 -8.91
C ASN A 132 -2.49 28.67 -7.90
N PHE A 133 -1.81 29.80 -7.71
CA PHE A 133 -2.18 30.84 -6.74
C PHE A 133 -3.21 31.87 -7.26
N GLN A 134 -3.72 31.73 -8.47
CA GLN A 134 -4.73 32.62 -9.04
C GLN A 134 -6.16 32.19 -8.76
N TRP A 135 -6.36 30.96 -8.28
CA TRP A 135 -7.65 30.35 -8.04
C TRP A 135 -7.75 29.83 -6.62
N ASP A 136 -8.95 29.75 -6.08
CA ASP A 136 -9.21 29.16 -4.77
C ASP A 136 -9.71 27.70 -4.92
N ASN A 137 -9.63 26.93 -3.84
CA ASN A 137 -10.11 25.56 -3.75
C ASN A 137 -11.22 25.45 -2.69
N PRO A 138 -11.96 24.33 -2.62
CA PRO A 138 -13.02 24.11 -1.63
C PRO A 138 -12.60 24.20 -0.16
N MET A 139 -11.31 24.12 0.15
CA MET A 139 -10.76 24.30 1.51
C MET A 139 -10.47 25.77 1.84
N HIS A 140 -10.67 26.69 0.88
CA HIS A 140 -10.41 28.14 0.98
C HIS A 140 -8.93 28.48 1.29
N ASP A 141 -8.00 27.75 0.68
CA ASP A 141 -6.57 27.99 0.83
C ASP A 141 -6.08 29.24 0.06
N GLY A 142 -6.90 29.79 -0.85
CA GLY A 142 -6.54 30.86 -1.76
C GLY A 142 -5.56 30.44 -2.86
N PHE A 143 -5.47 29.15 -3.15
CA PHE A 143 -4.77 28.55 -4.28
C PHE A 143 -5.35 27.17 -4.60
N THR A 144 -5.08 26.64 -5.79
CA THR A 144 -5.50 25.28 -6.18
C THR A 144 -4.29 24.37 -6.39
N TYR A 145 -4.54 23.08 -6.38
CA TYR A 145 -3.58 22.01 -6.65
C TYR A 145 -4.33 20.75 -7.07
N ASP A 146 -3.64 19.83 -7.72
CA ASP A 146 -4.22 18.52 -8.00
C ASP A 146 -4.27 17.65 -6.73
N THR A 147 -5.24 16.77 -6.72
CA THR A 147 -5.56 15.89 -5.59
C THR A 147 -5.74 14.46 -6.07
N TRP A 148 -5.78 13.51 -5.15
CA TRP A 148 -6.29 12.19 -5.47
C TRP A 148 -7.83 12.25 -5.53
N GLU A 149 -8.39 11.97 -6.71
CA GLU A 149 -9.85 11.87 -6.98
C GLU A 149 -10.72 13.03 -6.45
N GLY A 150 -10.19 14.22 -6.35
CA GLY A 150 -10.93 15.41 -5.85
C GLY A 150 -10.93 15.55 -4.32
N HIS A 151 -10.19 14.72 -3.61
CA HIS A 151 -10.03 14.81 -2.16
C HIS A 151 -8.95 15.81 -1.78
N TYR A 152 -9.34 17.03 -1.42
CA TYR A 152 -8.41 18.14 -1.13
C TYR A 152 -7.54 17.96 0.12
N ASN A 153 -7.80 16.98 0.95
CA ASN A 153 -6.90 16.54 2.02
C ASN A 153 -5.77 15.63 1.54
N LEU A 154 -5.80 15.18 0.27
CA LEU A 154 -4.81 14.30 -0.36
C LEU A 154 -4.16 15.01 -1.55
N VAL A 155 -3.07 15.72 -1.28
CA VAL A 155 -2.38 16.64 -2.21
C VAL A 155 -1.48 15.84 -3.14
N LYS A 156 -1.69 15.93 -4.45
CA LYS A 156 -0.92 15.16 -5.43
C LYS A 156 0.53 15.63 -5.53
N LEU A 157 1.46 14.69 -5.37
CA LEU A 157 2.89 14.93 -5.55
C LEU A 157 3.26 15.05 -7.04
N ASN A 158 4.24 15.87 -7.33
CA ASN A 158 4.85 15.98 -8.67
C ASN A 158 6.01 15.00 -8.80
N LEU A 159 5.73 13.78 -9.22
CA LEU A 159 6.73 12.72 -9.41
C LEU A 159 7.64 12.92 -10.64
N GLN A 160 7.48 14.02 -11.38
CA GLN A 160 8.43 14.47 -12.39
C GLN A 160 9.49 15.42 -11.81
N ASN A 161 9.31 15.89 -10.57
CA ASN A 161 10.31 16.67 -9.85
C ASN A 161 11.35 15.74 -9.21
N GLU A 162 12.61 15.92 -9.60
CA GLU A 162 13.73 15.10 -9.14
C GLU A 162 13.93 15.14 -7.62
N GLU A 163 13.71 16.30 -6.98
CA GLU A 163 13.83 16.46 -5.53
C GLU A 163 12.77 15.62 -4.77
N VAL A 164 11.55 15.57 -5.32
CA VAL A 164 10.46 14.74 -4.77
C VAL A 164 10.84 13.27 -4.88
N VAL A 165 11.26 12.83 -6.06
CA VAL A 165 11.65 11.45 -6.31
C VAL A 165 12.81 11.04 -5.38
N GLN A 166 13.84 11.88 -5.29
CA GLN A 166 14.99 11.63 -4.43
C GLN A 166 14.58 11.53 -2.96
N TYR A 167 13.73 12.44 -2.46
CA TYR A 167 13.23 12.42 -1.08
C TYR A 167 12.47 11.12 -0.77
N LEU A 168 11.62 10.65 -1.70
CA LEU A 168 10.89 9.40 -1.54
C LEU A 168 11.83 8.17 -1.55
N LEU A 169 12.79 8.12 -2.48
CA LEU A 169 13.76 7.02 -2.56
C LEU A 169 14.66 6.97 -1.30
N GLU A 170 15.11 8.10 -0.78
CA GLU A 170 15.85 8.17 0.47
C GLU A 170 15.02 7.70 1.68
N SER A 171 13.72 8.00 1.67
CA SER A 171 12.81 7.52 2.72
C SER A 171 12.65 5.99 2.65
N ILE A 172 12.54 5.44 1.44
CA ILE A 172 12.50 3.99 1.21
C ILE A 172 13.83 3.33 1.62
N ALA A 173 14.98 3.94 1.30
CA ALA A 173 16.28 3.45 1.77
C ALA A 173 16.32 3.34 3.29
N MET A 174 15.87 4.38 3.99
CA MET A 174 15.76 4.35 5.45
C MET A 174 14.87 3.20 5.94
N TRP A 175 13.73 2.93 5.27
CA TRP A 175 12.87 1.80 5.64
C TRP A 175 13.54 0.44 5.42
N MET A 176 14.32 0.31 4.34
CA MET A 176 15.09 -0.91 4.05
C MET A 176 16.23 -1.11 5.07
N ASP A 177 16.93 -0.03 5.43
CA ASP A 177 18.09 -0.07 6.34
C ASP A 177 17.66 -0.21 7.81
N ASP A 178 16.64 0.56 8.22
CA ASP A 178 16.23 0.66 9.63
C ASP A 178 15.24 -0.42 10.04
N PHE A 179 14.34 -0.82 9.16
CA PHE A 179 13.25 -1.76 9.45
C PHE A 179 13.41 -3.08 8.70
N HIS A 180 14.37 -3.18 7.78
CA HIS A 180 14.66 -4.37 6.99
C HIS A 180 13.45 -4.91 6.23
N ILE A 181 12.58 -4.02 5.72
CA ILE A 181 11.38 -4.42 4.99
C ILE A 181 11.72 -5.23 3.72
N ASP A 182 10.85 -6.16 3.36
CA ASP A 182 11.05 -7.09 2.23
C ASP A 182 10.32 -6.65 0.95
N GLY A 183 9.45 -5.64 1.05
CA GLY A 183 8.71 -5.15 -0.10
C GLY A 183 7.80 -3.97 0.20
N LEU A 184 7.17 -3.47 -0.87
CA LEU A 184 6.17 -2.39 -0.81
C LEU A 184 4.89 -2.78 -1.56
N ARG A 185 3.75 -2.37 -1.02
CA ARG A 185 2.50 -2.19 -1.74
C ARG A 185 2.35 -0.72 -2.08
N LEU A 186 2.22 -0.39 -3.35
CA LEU A 186 2.06 0.99 -3.82
C LEU A 186 0.57 1.34 -3.85
N ASP A 187 0.17 2.29 -2.99
CA ASP A 187 -1.17 2.85 -2.93
C ASP A 187 -1.52 3.58 -4.24
N ALA A 188 -2.78 3.45 -4.70
CA ALA A 188 -3.29 4.10 -5.90
C ALA A 188 -2.30 4.02 -7.10
N ALA A 189 -1.77 2.83 -7.35
CA ALA A 189 -0.67 2.63 -8.30
C ALA A 189 -1.03 3.01 -9.75
N ASP A 190 -2.29 2.95 -10.12
CA ASP A 190 -2.79 3.42 -11.42
C ASP A 190 -2.70 4.93 -11.62
N CYS A 191 -2.59 5.71 -10.53
CA CYS A 191 -2.45 7.16 -10.52
C CYS A 191 -0.97 7.62 -10.52
N ILE A 192 -0.02 6.70 -10.33
CA ILE A 192 1.42 6.98 -10.24
C ILE A 192 2.05 7.04 -11.63
N ASP A 193 2.98 8.00 -11.85
CA ASP A 193 3.73 8.11 -13.09
C ASP A 193 4.57 6.83 -13.33
N PRO A 194 4.46 6.18 -14.50
CA PRO A 194 5.25 4.99 -14.85
C PRO A 194 6.77 5.20 -14.80
N ALA A 195 7.25 6.44 -14.99
CA ALA A 195 8.68 6.74 -14.87
C ALA A 195 9.17 6.58 -13.42
N PHE A 196 8.33 6.93 -12.45
CA PHE A 196 8.66 6.70 -11.03
C PHE A 196 8.78 5.21 -10.71
N PHE A 197 7.89 4.35 -11.23
CA PHE A 197 8.00 2.90 -11.02
C PHE A 197 9.32 2.32 -11.53
N ARG A 198 9.79 2.75 -12.70
CA ARG A 198 11.06 2.27 -13.26
C ARG A 198 12.23 2.67 -12.36
N ARG A 199 12.23 3.91 -11.89
CA ARG A 199 13.26 4.39 -10.96
C ARG A 199 13.20 3.67 -9.62
N LEU A 200 12.00 3.50 -9.08
CA LEU A 200 11.79 2.75 -7.83
C LEU A 200 12.27 1.31 -7.96
N LYS A 201 11.90 0.65 -9.05
CA LYS A 201 12.30 -0.74 -9.32
C LYS A 201 13.82 -0.88 -9.35
N GLN A 202 14.49 -0.06 -10.15
CA GLN A 202 15.95 -0.05 -10.23
C GLN A 202 16.58 0.20 -8.86
N PHE A 203 16.13 1.23 -8.16
CA PHE A 203 16.63 1.61 -6.85
C PHE A 203 16.50 0.46 -5.83
N CYS A 204 15.34 -0.15 -5.74
CA CYS A 204 15.09 -1.26 -4.82
C CYS A 204 15.95 -2.49 -5.15
N GLU A 205 16.11 -2.83 -6.43
CA GLU A 205 16.91 -3.98 -6.86
C GLU A 205 18.40 -3.79 -6.65
N GLU A 206 18.91 -2.56 -6.75
CA GLU A 206 20.29 -2.21 -6.42
C GLU A 206 20.58 -2.37 -4.91
N HIS A 207 19.60 -2.10 -4.05
CA HIS A 207 19.71 -2.27 -2.59
C HIS A 207 19.46 -3.70 -2.14
N ASN A 208 18.42 -4.35 -2.67
CA ASN A 208 18.05 -5.72 -2.36
C ASN A 208 17.40 -6.38 -3.57
N PRO A 209 18.08 -7.30 -4.28
CA PRO A 209 17.52 -7.98 -5.45
C PRO A 209 16.24 -8.79 -5.18
N ASP A 210 16.00 -9.19 -3.92
CA ASP A 210 14.78 -9.91 -3.50
C ASP A 210 13.66 -9.00 -3.02
N PHE A 211 13.84 -7.66 -3.07
CA PHE A 211 12.81 -6.71 -2.67
C PHE A 211 11.61 -6.75 -3.64
N TRP A 212 10.40 -6.86 -3.10
CA TRP A 212 9.19 -7.07 -3.87
C TRP A 212 8.34 -5.80 -3.97
N LEU A 213 7.84 -5.51 -5.18
CA LEU A 213 6.99 -4.37 -5.47
C LEU A 213 5.63 -4.85 -5.96
N MET A 214 4.57 -4.51 -5.25
CA MET A 214 3.18 -4.76 -5.62
C MET A 214 2.43 -3.43 -5.74
N GLY A 215 1.62 -3.26 -6.78
CA GLY A 215 0.75 -2.10 -6.95
C GLY A 215 -0.71 -2.42 -6.66
N GLU A 216 -1.40 -1.48 -6.05
CA GLU A 216 -2.85 -1.52 -6.02
C GLU A 216 -3.41 -1.11 -7.38
N ILE A 217 -4.04 -2.07 -8.07
CA ILE A 217 -4.72 -1.85 -9.34
C ILE A 217 -6.10 -2.48 -9.26
N ILE A 218 -7.14 -1.65 -9.35
CA ILE A 218 -8.52 -2.12 -9.28
C ILE A 218 -9.01 -2.55 -10.65
N HIS A 219 -8.69 -1.79 -11.70
CA HIS A 219 -9.20 -1.99 -13.05
C HIS A 219 -8.11 -1.90 -14.12
N GLY A 220 -8.36 -2.50 -15.27
CA GLY A 220 -7.50 -2.39 -16.44
C GLY A 220 -6.71 -3.67 -16.74
N ASP A 221 -5.76 -3.56 -17.66
CA ASP A 221 -4.86 -4.65 -18.02
C ASP A 221 -3.64 -4.65 -17.08
N TYR A 222 -3.55 -5.64 -16.22
CA TYR A 222 -2.50 -5.77 -15.21
C TYR A 222 -1.08 -5.84 -15.81
N ASN A 223 -0.90 -6.31 -17.04
CA ASN A 223 0.39 -6.31 -17.74
C ASN A 223 0.98 -4.90 -17.91
N ARG A 224 0.13 -3.86 -17.88
CA ARG A 224 0.57 -2.47 -17.97
C ARG A 224 1.48 -2.08 -16.81
N TRP A 225 1.25 -2.62 -15.62
CA TRP A 225 1.97 -2.28 -14.39
C TRP A 225 2.87 -3.42 -13.91
N ALA A 226 2.36 -4.67 -13.90
CA ALA A 226 3.14 -5.84 -13.54
C ALA A 226 3.96 -6.32 -14.75
N ASN A 227 5.20 -5.90 -14.82
CA ASN A 227 6.14 -6.25 -15.88
C ASN A 227 7.60 -6.09 -15.38
N PRO A 228 8.60 -6.60 -16.11
CA PRO A 228 9.99 -6.58 -15.66
C PRO A 228 10.57 -5.19 -15.33
N ASP A 229 10.03 -4.13 -15.93
CA ASP A 229 10.55 -2.78 -15.80
C ASP A 229 9.94 -1.98 -14.63
N MET A 230 8.80 -2.41 -14.08
CA MET A 230 8.04 -1.65 -13.09
C MET A 230 7.72 -2.47 -11.84
N LEU A 231 6.54 -3.12 -11.76
CA LEU A 231 6.10 -3.83 -10.57
C LEU A 231 6.24 -5.34 -10.75
N ASP A 232 6.50 -6.05 -9.64
CA ASP A 232 6.57 -7.51 -9.64
C ASP A 232 5.17 -8.15 -9.64
N SER A 233 4.17 -7.43 -9.09
CA SER A 233 2.80 -7.90 -8.91
C SER A 233 1.82 -6.74 -8.84
N VAL A 234 0.54 -7.05 -8.99
CA VAL A 234 -0.57 -6.14 -8.68
C VAL A 234 -1.70 -6.90 -7.97
N THR A 235 -2.60 -6.16 -7.32
CA THR A 235 -3.79 -6.71 -6.67
C THR A 235 -4.76 -7.31 -7.67
N ASN A 236 -5.27 -8.52 -7.40
CA ASN A 236 -6.19 -9.22 -8.29
C ASN A 236 -7.66 -9.02 -7.86
N TYR A 237 -8.18 -7.82 -8.11
CA TYR A 237 -9.59 -7.50 -7.83
C TYR A 237 -10.58 -8.30 -8.68
N GLU A 238 -10.17 -8.76 -9.87
CA GLU A 238 -11.00 -9.62 -10.70
C GLU A 238 -11.22 -10.99 -10.03
N CYS A 239 -10.17 -11.61 -9.49
CA CYS A 239 -10.28 -12.85 -8.73
C CYS A 239 -11.10 -12.65 -7.45
N TYR A 240 -10.80 -11.61 -6.67
CA TYR A 240 -11.58 -11.23 -5.49
C TYR A 240 -13.08 -11.19 -5.77
N LYS A 241 -13.49 -10.44 -6.80
CA LYS A 241 -14.90 -10.32 -7.20
C LYS A 241 -15.48 -11.66 -7.62
N GLY A 242 -14.76 -12.42 -8.43
CA GLY A 242 -15.20 -13.75 -8.89
C GLY A 242 -15.41 -14.75 -7.75
N LEU A 243 -14.54 -14.72 -6.73
CA LEU A 243 -14.62 -15.63 -5.58
C LEU A 243 -15.92 -15.44 -4.79
N TYR A 244 -16.22 -14.23 -4.28
CA TYR A 244 -17.42 -14.04 -3.46
C TYR A 244 -18.71 -14.06 -4.28
N SER A 245 -18.69 -13.48 -5.49
CA SER A 245 -19.88 -13.36 -6.34
C SER A 245 -20.37 -14.74 -6.81
N SER A 246 -19.46 -15.60 -7.29
CA SER A 246 -19.82 -16.93 -7.75
C SER A 246 -20.44 -17.81 -6.67
N HIS A 247 -19.97 -17.68 -5.43
CA HIS A 247 -20.53 -18.40 -4.28
C HIS A 247 -21.90 -17.85 -3.88
N ASN A 248 -22.04 -16.52 -3.82
CA ASN A 248 -23.29 -15.88 -3.47
C ASN A 248 -24.43 -16.17 -4.46
N GLU A 249 -24.12 -16.22 -5.75
CA GLU A 249 -25.08 -16.46 -6.82
C GLU A 249 -25.19 -17.95 -7.21
N LYS A 250 -24.38 -18.83 -6.55
CA LYS A 250 -24.27 -20.26 -6.88
C LYS A 250 -23.96 -20.51 -8.37
N ASN A 251 -23.18 -19.60 -8.97
CA ASN A 251 -22.77 -19.63 -10.36
C ASN A 251 -21.24 -19.74 -10.47
N TYR A 252 -20.71 -20.93 -10.28
CA TYR A 252 -19.26 -21.19 -10.35
C TYR A 252 -18.66 -21.05 -11.75
N PHE A 253 -19.46 -20.93 -12.81
CA PHE A 253 -18.95 -20.58 -14.14
C PHE A 253 -18.30 -19.20 -14.16
N GLU A 254 -18.70 -18.28 -13.29
CA GLU A 254 -18.10 -16.95 -13.20
C GLU A 254 -16.63 -17.04 -12.78
N ILE A 255 -16.32 -17.69 -11.65
CA ILE A 255 -14.92 -17.83 -11.20
C ILE A 255 -14.10 -18.73 -12.13
N ALA A 256 -14.68 -19.82 -12.65
CA ALA A 256 -14.01 -20.67 -13.60
C ALA A 256 -13.65 -19.93 -14.90
N TYR A 257 -14.53 -19.07 -15.40
CA TYR A 257 -14.25 -18.22 -16.55
C TYR A 257 -13.14 -17.21 -16.24
N SER A 258 -13.20 -16.53 -15.08
CA SER A 258 -12.19 -15.56 -14.66
C SER A 258 -10.81 -16.19 -14.55
N LEU A 259 -10.68 -17.31 -13.85
CA LEU A 259 -9.40 -18.03 -13.71
C LEU A 259 -8.86 -18.53 -15.05
N ASN A 260 -9.73 -19.09 -15.92
CA ASN A 260 -9.30 -19.53 -17.24
C ASN A 260 -8.88 -18.38 -18.14
N ARG A 261 -9.59 -17.25 -18.09
CA ARG A 261 -9.22 -16.02 -18.82
C ARG A 261 -7.88 -15.48 -18.35
N GLN A 262 -7.61 -15.46 -17.04
CA GLN A 262 -6.39 -14.92 -16.44
C GLN A 262 -5.20 -15.87 -16.66
N PHE A 263 -5.34 -17.15 -16.32
CA PHE A 263 -4.23 -18.09 -16.16
C PHE A 263 -4.34 -19.33 -17.05
N GLY A 264 -5.38 -19.48 -17.86
CA GLY A 264 -5.60 -20.66 -18.69
C GLY A 264 -4.44 -20.94 -19.65
N GLY A 265 -4.03 -22.20 -19.77
CA GLY A 265 -2.84 -22.60 -20.55
C GLY A 265 -2.90 -22.25 -22.05
N ASN A 266 -4.10 -22.04 -22.61
CA ASN A 266 -4.32 -21.72 -24.02
C ASN A 266 -4.60 -20.21 -24.23
N GLY A 267 -3.80 -19.31 -23.64
CA GLY A 267 -3.89 -17.89 -23.88
C GLY A 267 -4.41 -17.07 -22.69
N GLY A 268 -4.20 -17.54 -21.49
CA GLY A 268 -4.46 -16.75 -20.28
C GLY A 268 -3.68 -15.44 -20.33
N ILE A 269 -4.38 -14.33 -20.13
CA ILE A 269 -3.82 -12.98 -20.34
C ILE A 269 -2.78 -12.60 -19.29
N TYR A 270 -2.81 -13.25 -18.11
CA TYR A 270 -1.90 -13.04 -16.97
C TYR A 270 -1.12 -14.31 -16.59
N LYS A 271 -1.03 -15.30 -17.49
CA LYS A 271 -0.37 -16.59 -17.22
C LYS A 271 1.10 -16.49 -16.80
N ASP A 272 1.76 -15.40 -17.19
CA ASP A 272 3.17 -15.13 -16.89
C ASP A 272 3.33 -14.16 -15.70
N LEU A 273 2.23 -13.69 -15.10
CA LEU A 273 2.23 -12.84 -13.92
C LEU A 273 2.03 -13.66 -12.64
N VAL A 274 2.57 -13.14 -11.55
CA VAL A 274 2.19 -13.53 -10.19
C VAL A 274 1.40 -12.38 -9.61
N LEU A 275 0.12 -12.61 -9.37
CA LEU A 275 -0.79 -11.60 -8.85
C LEU A 275 -0.96 -11.77 -7.34
N TYR A 276 -1.25 -10.67 -6.65
CA TYR A 276 -1.63 -10.69 -5.25
C TYR A 276 -3.13 -10.97 -5.14
N ASP A 277 -3.47 -12.24 -4.91
CA ASP A 277 -4.84 -12.67 -4.68
C ASP A 277 -5.25 -12.40 -3.22
N PHE A 278 -6.52 -12.03 -3.02
CA PHE A 278 -7.06 -11.74 -1.71
C PHE A 278 -8.58 -11.96 -1.69
N VAL A 279 -9.14 -12.11 -0.50
CA VAL A 279 -10.59 -12.28 -0.28
C VAL A 279 -11.24 -11.07 0.38
N ASP A 280 -10.47 -10.27 1.09
CA ASP A 280 -10.81 -8.96 1.60
C ASP A 280 -9.56 -8.13 1.93
N ASN A 281 -9.74 -6.83 2.13
CA ASN A 281 -8.73 -5.90 2.60
C ASN A 281 -9.39 -4.78 3.42
N HIS A 282 -8.68 -3.66 3.67
CA HIS A 282 -9.21 -2.53 4.44
C HIS A 282 -10.20 -1.64 3.66
N ASP A 283 -10.27 -1.76 2.33
CA ASP A 283 -11.14 -0.96 1.44
C ASP A 283 -12.45 -1.67 1.09
N VAL A 284 -12.55 -2.96 1.35
CA VAL A 284 -13.73 -3.75 1.07
C VAL A 284 -14.26 -4.45 2.33
N ASN A 285 -15.52 -4.87 2.30
CA ASN A 285 -16.10 -5.60 3.41
C ASN A 285 -15.38 -6.92 3.66
N ARG A 286 -15.27 -7.31 4.92
CA ARG A 286 -14.77 -8.63 5.29
C ARG A 286 -15.54 -9.73 4.56
N LEU A 287 -14.84 -10.76 4.10
CA LEU A 287 -15.44 -11.87 3.37
C LEU A 287 -16.62 -12.47 4.15
N ALA A 288 -16.48 -12.67 5.46
CA ALA A 288 -17.55 -13.18 6.32
C ALA A 288 -18.81 -12.29 6.37
N SER A 289 -18.66 -10.98 6.07
CA SER A 289 -19.80 -10.04 5.96
C SER A 289 -20.36 -9.96 4.54
N THR A 290 -19.62 -10.46 3.55
CA THR A 290 -19.98 -10.38 2.12
C THR A 290 -20.71 -11.64 1.65
N VAL A 291 -20.29 -12.81 2.14
CA VAL A 291 -20.92 -14.09 1.75
C VAL A 291 -22.30 -14.27 2.38
N LYS A 292 -23.22 -14.81 1.59
CA LYS A 292 -24.60 -15.10 2.04
C LYS A 292 -24.69 -16.31 2.98
N GLU A 293 -23.73 -17.25 2.85
CA GLU A 293 -23.71 -18.50 3.62
C GLU A 293 -22.32 -18.73 4.21
N GLU A 294 -22.22 -18.83 5.53
CA GLU A 294 -20.96 -19.02 6.27
C GLU A 294 -20.16 -20.26 5.79
N ARG A 295 -20.86 -21.32 5.38
CA ARG A 295 -20.22 -22.54 4.86
C ARG A 295 -19.37 -22.31 3.60
N ASP A 296 -19.63 -21.22 2.85
CA ASP A 296 -18.89 -20.90 1.64
C ASP A 296 -17.49 -20.33 1.96
N LEU A 297 -17.24 -19.87 3.19
CA LEU A 297 -15.93 -19.32 3.61
C LEU A 297 -14.80 -20.33 3.39
N ALA A 298 -14.97 -21.57 3.85
CA ALA A 298 -13.93 -22.59 3.70
C ALA A 298 -13.59 -22.87 2.22
N ASN A 299 -14.61 -22.91 1.36
CA ASN A 299 -14.41 -23.11 -0.08
C ASN A 299 -13.65 -21.94 -0.71
N ILE A 300 -14.03 -20.70 -0.38
CA ILE A 300 -13.39 -19.50 -0.92
C ILE A 300 -11.91 -19.44 -0.50
N TYR A 301 -11.61 -19.66 0.80
CA TYR A 301 -10.21 -19.70 1.26
C TYR A 301 -9.39 -20.86 0.70
N THR A 302 -10.05 -21.95 0.28
CA THR A 302 -9.35 -23.09 -0.37
C THR A 302 -9.04 -22.77 -1.84
N MET A 303 -9.84 -21.90 -2.47
CA MET A 303 -9.63 -21.48 -3.87
C MET A 303 -8.63 -20.34 -4.00
N LEU A 304 -8.43 -19.55 -2.93
CA LEU A 304 -7.44 -18.48 -2.84
C LEU A 304 -6.02 -19.07 -2.87
#